data_f97578502a6866c6e1ee251430477958
#
_entry.id   f97578502a6866c6e1ee251430477958
#
_cell.length_a   1.000
_cell.length_b   1.000
_cell.length_c   1.000
_cell.angle_alpha   90.00
_cell.angle_beta   90.00
_cell.angle_gamma   90.00
#
_symmetry.space_group_name_H-M   'P 1'
#
loop_
_entity.id
_entity.type
_entity.pdbx_description
1 polymer ?
#
loop_
_entity_poly.entity_id
_entity_poly.type
_entity_poly.pdbx_seq_one_letter_code
_entity_poly.pdbx_strand_id
1 'polypeptide(L)'
;MGVGTRLCGYKVGGGEAESSWEMMAEEEEEVKHILQKLQELVDQLYSFRDCYFETHSVENAGQKQQDVREEMEKTLQQMEQVVGSAQGKAQALMLTGKALNVTPDYSPKAEELLSKAVKLEPELVEAWNQLGEVYWKKGDIAAAHTCFSGALTHCKNKVSLQNLSMVLRQLRTDSGDEHSRHVMDSVRQAKLAVQMDVLDGRSWYILGNAYLSLYFNTGQNPKISQQALSAYAQAEKVDRKASSNPDLHLNRATGKVKNKKLQGMLGSLRPAHLGPCGNGRYQSASGQKVTLELKPLSALQPGVNNGAVVLGKVVFSLTTEEKVPFTFGLVDSDGPCYAVMVYNMVQSWGVLIGDSVAIPEPNLRLHQIRHKGKDYSFSSVRVETPLLLVVNGKPQGSSSQAAATVASRPQCE
;
A
#
# COMPACT_ATOMS: atom_id res chain seq x y z
N MET A 1 48.09 -51.25 -67.29
CA MET A 1 46.66 -51.59 -67.16
C MET A 1 46.10 -50.59 -66.15
N GLY A 2 45.52 -49.54 -66.66
CA GLY A 2 44.92 -48.50 -65.82
C GLY A 2 43.40 -48.73 -65.74
N VAL A 3 42.85 -48.74 -64.49
CA VAL A 3 41.42 -48.76 -64.29
C VAL A 3 40.99 -47.35 -63.79
N GLY A 4 40.35 -46.63 -64.73
CA GLY A 4 39.79 -45.34 -64.41
C GLY A 4 38.46 -45.51 -63.73
N THR A 5 38.34 -44.98 -62.47
CA THR A 5 37.10 -44.85 -61.73
C THR A 5 36.45 -43.50 -62.06
N ARG A 6 35.30 -43.50 -62.77
CA ARG A 6 34.44 -42.32 -62.95
C ARG A 6 33.72 -42.07 -61.65
N LEU A 7 33.99 -40.92 -61.06
CA LEU A 7 33.18 -40.35 -60.00
C LEU A 7 31.93 -39.69 -60.63
N CYS A 8 30.78 -40.27 -60.34
CA CYS A 8 29.48 -39.71 -60.69
C CYS A 8 29.19 -38.52 -59.75
N GLY A 9 29.25 -37.31 -60.31
CA GLY A 9 28.91 -36.08 -59.56
C GLY A 9 27.40 -35.99 -59.32
N TYR A 10 26.96 -36.22 -58.09
CA TYR A 10 25.62 -35.79 -57.66
C TYR A 10 25.67 -34.27 -57.45
N LYS A 11 25.05 -33.53 -58.38
CA LYS A 11 24.61 -32.16 -58.11
C LYS A 11 23.48 -32.23 -57.08
N VAL A 12 23.76 -31.98 -55.81
CA VAL A 12 22.74 -31.71 -54.81
C VAL A 12 22.18 -30.33 -55.13
N GLY A 13 20.86 -30.23 -55.29
CA GLY A 13 20.12 -29.02 -55.59
C GLY A 13 20.26 -27.99 -54.42
N GLY A 14 21.28 -27.12 -54.55
CA GLY A 14 21.50 -26.04 -53.58
C GLY A 14 20.63 -24.80 -53.82
N GLY A 15 19.95 -24.69 -54.96
CA GLY A 15 19.22 -23.48 -55.32
C GLY A 15 17.86 -23.28 -54.64
N GLU A 16 17.12 -24.39 -54.38
CA GLU A 16 15.81 -24.29 -53.78
C GLU A 16 15.87 -24.08 -52.24
N ALA A 17 16.90 -24.60 -51.56
CA ALA A 17 17.11 -24.39 -50.16
C ALA A 17 17.62 -22.94 -49.87
N GLU A 18 18.53 -22.40 -50.67
CA GLU A 18 19.01 -21.03 -50.49
C GLU A 18 17.91 -19.99 -50.75
N SER A 19 17.06 -20.19 -51.77
CA SER A 19 15.92 -19.30 -52.04
C SER A 19 14.85 -19.37 -50.93
N SER A 20 14.67 -20.53 -50.30
CA SER A 20 13.75 -20.68 -49.15
C SER A 20 14.25 -19.99 -47.89
N TRP A 21 15.56 -20.00 -47.61
CA TRP A 21 16.15 -19.29 -46.47
C TRP A 21 16.12 -17.77 -46.68
N GLU A 22 16.37 -17.29 -47.89
CA GLU A 22 16.28 -15.85 -48.22
C GLU A 22 14.86 -15.35 -48.08
N MET A 23 13.83 -16.08 -48.54
CA MET A 23 12.43 -15.70 -48.38
C MET A 23 12.00 -15.68 -46.92
N MET A 24 12.44 -16.65 -46.09
CA MET A 24 12.15 -16.67 -44.65
C MET A 24 12.82 -15.49 -43.93
N ALA A 25 14.03 -15.12 -44.31
CA ALA A 25 14.72 -13.98 -43.73
C ALA A 25 14.07 -12.63 -44.12
N GLU A 26 13.56 -12.51 -45.33
CA GLU A 26 12.80 -11.33 -45.78
C GLU A 26 11.47 -11.23 -45.04
N GLU A 27 10.76 -12.34 -44.80
CA GLU A 27 9.51 -12.38 -44.07
C GLU A 27 9.70 -12.05 -42.58
N GLU A 28 10.80 -12.50 -41.96
CA GLU A 28 11.15 -12.16 -40.59
C GLU A 28 11.49 -10.65 -40.43
N GLU A 29 12.23 -10.08 -41.37
CA GLU A 29 12.55 -8.63 -41.36
C GLU A 29 11.30 -7.77 -41.60
N GLU A 30 10.40 -8.20 -42.51
CA GLU A 30 9.12 -7.53 -42.70
C GLU A 30 8.28 -7.53 -41.42
N VAL A 31 8.13 -8.68 -40.76
CA VAL A 31 7.42 -8.80 -39.51
C VAL A 31 8.05 -7.92 -38.43
N LYS A 32 9.36 -7.89 -38.33
CA LYS A 32 10.06 -7.04 -37.36
C LYS A 32 9.79 -5.56 -37.61
N HIS A 33 9.80 -5.12 -38.86
CA HIS A 33 9.47 -3.75 -39.22
C HIS A 33 8.02 -3.39 -38.87
N ILE A 34 7.08 -4.31 -39.13
CA ILE A 34 5.68 -4.16 -38.76
C ILE A 34 5.53 -4.03 -37.23
N LEU A 35 6.16 -4.90 -36.45
CA LEU A 35 6.11 -4.86 -34.98
C LEU A 35 6.71 -3.56 -34.44
N GLN A 36 7.79 -3.07 -35.02
CA GLN A 36 8.36 -1.76 -34.65
C GLN A 36 7.38 -0.63 -34.92
N LYS A 37 6.70 -0.62 -36.04
CA LYS A 37 5.70 0.39 -36.39
C LYS A 37 4.47 0.32 -35.46
N LEU A 38 4.02 -0.88 -35.10
CA LEU A 38 2.96 -1.09 -34.11
C LEU A 38 3.37 -0.55 -32.73
N GLN A 39 4.64 -0.80 -32.32
CA GLN A 39 5.18 -0.25 -31.07
C GLN A 39 5.20 1.27 -31.07
N GLU A 40 5.64 1.90 -32.15
CA GLU A 40 5.66 3.36 -32.28
C GLU A 40 4.25 3.97 -32.17
N LEU A 41 3.23 3.36 -32.78
CA LEU A 41 1.85 3.79 -32.67
C LEU A 41 1.33 3.71 -31.21
N VAL A 42 1.63 2.62 -30.52
CA VAL A 42 1.25 2.47 -29.12
C VAL A 42 1.98 3.45 -28.22
N ASP A 43 3.29 3.70 -28.46
CA ASP A 43 4.06 4.65 -27.67
C ASP A 43 3.56 6.11 -27.89
N GLN A 44 3.16 6.46 -29.09
CA GLN A 44 2.51 7.75 -29.38
C GLN A 44 1.19 7.90 -28.63
N LEU A 45 0.35 6.86 -28.64
CA LEU A 45 -0.91 6.85 -27.90
C LEU A 45 -0.71 7.04 -26.38
N TYR A 46 0.26 6.34 -25.80
CA TYR A 46 0.57 6.48 -24.38
C TYR A 46 1.19 7.85 -24.07
N SER A 47 2.03 8.37 -24.95
CA SER A 47 2.59 9.73 -24.85
C SER A 47 1.48 10.78 -24.89
N PHE A 48 0.51 10.66 -25.81
CA PHE A 48 -0.66 11.55 -25.86
C PHE A 48 -1.42 11.57 -24.53
N ARG A 49 -1.71 10.40 -23.95
CA ARG A 49 -2.37 10.29 -22.65
C ARG A 49 -1.56 10.94 -21.52
N ASP A 50 -0.26 10.66 -21.45
CA ASP A 50 0.59 11.04 -20.33
C ASP A 50 0.99 12.53 -20.39
N CYS A 51 1.17 13.08 -21.60
CA CYS A 51 1.52 14.47 -21.85
C CYS A 51 0.32 15.34 -22.24
N TYR A 52 -0.91 14.88 -22.02
CA TYR A 52 -2.15 15.56 -22.45
C TYR A 52 -2.19 17.04 -22.07
N PHE A 53 -1.82 17.38 -20.83
CA PHE A 53 -1.83 18.75 -20.32
C PHE A 53 -0.62 19.59 -20.76
N GLU A 54 0.31 19.05 -21.51
CA GLU A 54 1.35 19.84 -22.17
C GLU A 54 0.81 20.57 -23.42
N THR A 55 -0.24 20.01 -24.02
CA THR A 55 -0.90 20.57 -25.24
C THR A 55 -2.32 21.04 -25.03
N HIS A 56 -2.95 20.65 -23.91
CA HIS A 56 -4.33 20.99 -23.57
C HIS A 56 -4.41 21.75 -22.22
N SER A 57 -5.32 22.70 -22.12
CA SER A 57 -5.57 23.45 -20.88
C SER A 57 -6.10 22.51 -19.79
N VAL A 58 -5.78 22.82 -18.52
CA VAL A 58 -6.32 22.12 -17.35
C VAL A 58 -7.86 22.22 -17.28
N GLU A 59 -8.46 23.23 -17.88
CA GLU A 59 -9.91 23.37 -18.01
C GLU A 59 -10.55 22.22 -18.79
N ASN A 60 -9.79 21.59 -19.70
CA ASN A 60 -10.21 20.43 -20.48
C ASN A 60 -10.05 19.09 -19.74
N ALA A 61 -9.74 19.10 -18.44
CA ALA A 61 -9.53 17.87 -17.66
C ALA A 61 -10.72 16.90 -17.73
N GLY A 62 -11.96 17.41 -17.83
CA GLY A 62 -13.16 16.60 -17.98
C GLY A 62 -13.27 15.88 -19.35
N GLN A 63 -12.57 16.37 -20.37
CA GLN A 63 -12.60 15.81 -21.74
C GLN A 63 -11.46 14.80 -21.97
N LYS A 64 -10.42 14.84 -21.17
CA LYS A 64 -9.21 14.00 -21.35
C LYS A 64 -9.53 12.52 -21.61
N GLN A 65 -10.46 11.93 -20.88
CA GLN A 65 -10.78 10.52 -21.05
C GLN A 65 -11.44 10.23 -22.39
N GLN A 66 -12.28 11.14 -22.86
CA GLN A 66 -12.92 11.04 -24.18
C GLN A 66 -11.90 11.19 -25.30
N ASP A 67 -11.04 12.20 -25.22
CA ASP A 67 -10.00 12.48 -26.23
C ASP A 67 -9.00 11.31 -26.32
N VAL A 68 -8.61 10.71 -25.18
CA VAL A 68 -7.76 9.51 -25.15
C VAL A 68 -8.47 8.31 -25.77
N ARG A 69 -9.79 8.18 -25.61
CA ARG A 69 -10.57 7.09 -26.24
C ARG A 69 -10.63 7.28 -27.76
N GLU A 70 -10.85 8.48 -28.22
CA GLU A 70 -10.87 8.79 -29.66
C GLU A 70 -9.51 8.55 -30.30
N GLU A 71 -8.43 8.93 -29.62
CA GLU A 71 -7.08 8.68 -30.11
C GLU A 71 -6.73 7.18 -30.10
N MET A 72 -7.20 6.43 -29.10
CA MET A 72 -7.11 4.97 -29.07
C MET A 72 -7.81 4.34 -30.29
N GLU A 73 -9.03 4.77 -30.62
CA GLU A 73 -9.77 4.24 -31.77
C GLU A 73 -9.03 4.51 -33.09
N LYS A 74 -8.50 5.72 -33.28
CA LYS A 74 -7.68 6.06 -34.44
C LYS A 74 -6.41 5.19 -34.52
N THR A 75 -5.73 5.03 -33.39
CA THR A 75 -4.53 4.19 -33.29
C THR A 75 -4.84 2.75 -33.66
N LEU A 76 -5.92 2.19 -33.16
CA LEU A 76 -6.34 0.81 -33.49
C LEU A 76 -6.65 0.64 -34.96
N GLN A 77 -7.30 1.62 -35.63
CA GLN A 77 -7.53 1.59 -37.07
C GLN A 77 -6.21 1.62 -37.86
N GLN A 78 -5.23 2.41 -37.44
CA GLN A 78 -3.92 2.44 -38.06
C GLN A 78 -3.16 1.12 -37.84
N MET A 79 -3.25 0.53 -36.64
CA MET A 79 -2.64 -0.77 -36.36
C MET A 79 -3.23 -1.89 -37.20
N GLU A 80 -4.56 -1.86 -37.44
CA GLU A 80 -5.25 -2.84 -38.27
C GLU A 80 -4.79 -2.79 -39.75
N GLN A 81 -4.47 -1.59 -40.27
CA GLN A 81 -3.94 -1.41 -41.61
C GLN A 81 -2.48 -1.88 -41.75
N VAL A 82 -1.72 -1.87 -40.68
CA VAL A 82 -0.29 -2.15 -40.65
C VAL A 82 0.02 -3.60 -40.28
N VAL A 83 -0.83 -4.26 -39.51
CA VAL A 83 -0.51 -5.55 -38.86
C VAL A 83 -0.12 -6.69 -39.84
N GLY A 84 -0.65 -6.72 -41.08
CA GLY A 84 -0.25 -7.61 -42.17
C GLY A 84 0.13 -9.04 -41.72
N SER A 85 1.34 -9.46 -42.05
CA SER A 85 1.94 -10.77 -41.77
C SER A 85 2.23 -10.97 -40.25
N ALA A 86 2.24 -9.92 -39.43
CA ALA A 86 2.40 -10.01 -37.98
C ALA A 86 1.10 -10.36 -37.26
N GLN A 87 -0.05 -10.43 -37.97
CA GLN A 87 -1.34 -10.75 -37.37
C GLN A 87 -1.30 -12.13 -36.67
N GLY A 88 -1.74 -12.15 -35.41
CA GLY A 88 -1.76 -13.38 -34.60
C GLY A 88 -0.44 -13.71 -33.90
N LYS A 89 0.67 -13.03 -34.17
CA LYS A 89 1.90 -13.18 -33.39
C LYS A 89 1.73 -12.59 -31.98
N ALA A 90 2.37 -13.21 -31.00
CA ALA A 90 2.21 -12.84 -29.59
C ALA A 90 2.47 -11.34 -29.34
N GLN A 91 3.53 -10.78 -29.93
CA GLN A 91 3.88 -9.38 -29.78
C GLN A 91 2.84 -8.42 -30.39
N ALA A 92 2.27 -8.76 -31.57
CA ALA A 92 1.22 -7.96 -32.18
C ALA A 92 -0.08 -7.99 -31.34
N LEU A 93 -0.44 -9.17 -30.82
CA LEU A 93 -1.57 -9.33 -29.90
C LEU A 93 -1.35 -8.53 -28.61
N MET A 94 -0.15 -8.56 -28.05
CA MET A 94 0.24 -7.79 -26.86
C MET A 94 0.13 -6.30 -27.12
N LEU A 95 0.67 -5.78 -28.24
CA LEU A 95 0.61 -4.36 -28.58
C LEU A 95 -0.83 -3.89 -28.80
N THR A 96 -1.67 -4.68 -29.48
CA THR A 96 -3.08 -4.36 -29.66
C THR A 96 -3.83 -4.37 -28.32
N GLY A 97 -3.57 -5.36 -27.47
CA GLY A 97 -4.12 -5.42 -26.12
C GLY A 97 -3.69 -4.26 -25.24
N LYS A 98 -2.42 -3.82 -25.35
CA LYS A 98 -1.87 -2.65 -24.67
C LYS A 98 -2.55 -1.37 -25.15
N ALA A 99 -2.77 -1.18 -26.47
CA ALA A 99 -3.51 -0.03 -26.99
C ALA A 99 -4.92 0.02 -26.42
N LEU A 100 -5.66 -1.08 -26.39
CA LEU A 100 -6.99 -1.19 -25.80
C LEU A 100 -7.00 -0.95 -24.26
N ASN A 101 -5.85 -1.13 -23.61
CA ASN A 101 -5.68 -0.94 -22.17
C ASN A 101 -5.26 0.49 -21.79
N VAL A 102 -5.20 1.46 -22.74
CA VAL A 102 -4.75 2.83 -22.47
C VAL A 102 -5.71 3.61 -21.58
N THR A 103 -7.02 3.35 -21.67
CA THR A 103 -8.07 3.99 -20.85
C THR A 103 -8.13 3.39 -19.43
N PRO A 104 -8.67 4.11 -18.44
CA PRO A 104 -8.85 3.55 -17.09
C PRO A 104 -9.89 2.43 -17.01
N ASP A 105 -10.75 2.30 -18.03
CA ASP A 105 -11.85 1.34 -18.05
C ASP A 105 -11.35 -0.08 -18.40
N TYR A 106 -12.04 -1.08 -17.84
CA TYR A 106 -11.81 -2.48 -18.20
C TYR A 106 -12.24 -2.78 -19.63
N SER A 107 -11.39 -3.46 -20.40
CA SER A 107 -11.66 -3.91 -21.77
C SER A 107 -11.62 -5.44 -21.88
N PRO A 108 -12.77 -6.11 -22.13
CA PRO A 108 -12.81 -7.56 -22.34
C PRO A 108 -11.96 -8.01 -23.55
N LYS A 109 -11.90 -7.18 -24.61
CA LYS A 109 -11.09 -7.47 -25.79
C LYS A 109 -9.59 -7.41 -25.49
N ALA A 110 -9.16 -6.47 -24.63
CA ALA A 110 -7.78 -6.43 -24.15
C ALA A 110 -7.43 -7.71 -23.34
N GLU A 111 -8.31 -8.15 -22.43
CA GLU A 111 -8.13 -9.38 -21.66
C GLU A 111 -7.96 -10.60 -22.60
N GLU A 112 -8.80 -10.72 -23.62
CA GLU A 112 -8.75 -11.82 -24.59
C GLU A 112 -7.41 -11.84 -25.34
N LEU A 113 -7.01 -10.69 -25.94
CA LEU A 113 -5.79 -10.59 -26.75
C LEU A 113 -4.53 -10.82 -25.92
N LEU A 114 -4.46 -10.23 -24.73
CA LEU A 114 -3.32 -10.38 -23.82
C LEU A 114 -3.23 -11.80 -23.26
N SER A 115 -4.35 -12.44 -22.97
CA SER A 115 -4.39 -13.84 -22.56
C SER A 115 -3.91 -14.79 -23.67
N LYS A 116 -4.22 -14.47 -24.93
CA LYS A 116 -3.67 -15.20 -26.09
C LYS A 116 -2.18 -14.97 -26.23
N ALA A 117 -1.72 -13.73 -26.11
CA ALA A 117 -0.29 -13.38 -26.18
C ALA A 117 0.54 -14.15 -25.15
N VAL A 118 0.10 -14.15 -23.87
CA VAL A 118 0.76 -14.90 -22.79
C VAL A 118 0.78 -16.42 -23.04
N LYS A 119 -0.26 -16.98 -23.65
CA LYS A 119 -0.30 -18.42 -23.98
C LYS A 119 0.62 -18.79 -25.13
N LEU A 120 0.76 -17.90 -26.12
CA LEU A 120 1.63 -18.12 -27.28
C LEU A 120 3.11 -17.93 -26.91
N GLU A 121 3.42 -16.95 -26.10
CA GLU A 121 4.78 -16.62 -25.72
C GLU A 121 4.82 -16.28 -24.21
N PRO A 122 4.93 -17.31 -23.34
CA PRO A 122 4.95 -17.11 -21.89
C PRO A 122 6.12 -16.26 -21.37
N GLU A 123 7.23 -16.17 -22.13
CA GLU A 123 8.39 -15.37 -21.80
C GLU A 123 8.20 -13.87 -22.07
N LEU A 124 7.12 -13.48 -22.77
CA LEU A 124 6.79 -12.10 -23.07
C LEU A 124 6.26 -11.37 -21.82
N VAL A 125 7.19 -10.93 -20.97
CA VAL A 125 6.93 -10.29 -19.67
C VAL A 125 5.97 -9.10 -19.76
N GLU A 126 6.04 -8.33 -20.85
CA GLU A 126 5.16 -7.19 -21.03
C GLU A 126 3.70 -7.61 -21.20
N ALA A 127 3.41 -8.74 -21.86
CA ALA A 127 2.07 -9.26 -21.97
C ALA A 127 1.47 -9.64 -20.60
N TRP A 128 2.28 -10.24 -19.72
CA TRP A 128 1.88 -10.51 -18.34
C TRP A 128 1.56 -9.23 -17.56
N ASN A 129 2.40 -8.19 -17.69
CA ASN A 129 2.18 -6.93 -17.01
C ASN A 129 0.91 -6.23 -17.50
N GLN A 130 0.68 -6.20 -18.81
CA GLN A 130 -0.53 -5.63 -19.39
C GLN A 130 -1.79 -6.41 -18.98
N LEU A 131 -1.74 -7.74 -18.98
CA LEU A 131 -2.83 -8.58 -18.53
C LEU A 131 -3.14 -8.36 -17.03
N GLY A 132 -2.11 -8.23 -16.21
CA GLY A 132 -2.25 -7.88 -14.80
C GLY A 132 -2.93 -6.54 -14.58
N GLU A 133 -2.61 -5.52 -15.39
CA GLU A 133 -3.28 -4.21 -15.35
C GLU A 133 -4.75 -4.31 -15.76
N VAL A 134 -5.08 -5.13 -16.77
CA VAL A 134 -6.47 -5.38 -17.18
C VAL A 134 -7.28 -6.03 -16.07
N TYR A 135 -6.74 -7.07 -15.40
CA TYR A 135 -7.39 -7.67 -14.24
C TYR A 135 -7.55 -6.70 -13.08
N TRP A 136 -6.56 -5.84 -12.86
CA TRP A 136 -6.66 -4.80 -11.84
C TRP A 136 -7.81 -3.81 -12.13
N LYS A 137 -7.97 -3.35 -13.37
CA LYS A 137 -9.10 -2.50 -13.80
C LYS A 137 -10.44 -3.22 -13.66
N LYS A 138 -10.48 -4.53 -13.91
CA LYS A 138 -11.65 -5.39 -13.69
C LYS A 138 -12.02 -5.51 -12.19
N GLY A 139 -11.09 -5.19 -11.28
CA GLY A 139 -11.23 -5.37 -9.84
C GLY A 139 -10.84 -6.76 -9.34
N ASP A 140 -10.33 -7.61 -10.22
CA ASP A 140 -9.80 -8.94 -9.86
C ASP A 140 -8.34 -8.83 -9.42
N ILE A 141 -8.17 -8.42 -8.15
CA ILE A 141 -6.86 -8.19 -7.56
C ILE A 141 -6.05 -9.49 -7.44
N ALA A 142 -6.72 -10.63 -7.24
CA ALA A 142 -6.06 -11.93 -7.14
C ALA A 142 -5.47 -12.37 -8.49
N ALA A 143 -6.22 -12.24 -9.58
CA ALA A 143 -5.73 -12.51 -10.92
C ALA A 143 -4.58 -11.54 -11.32
N ALA A 144 -4.71 -10.24 -10.99
CA ALA A 144 -3.64 -9.27 -11.20
C ALA A 144 -2.36 -9.66 -10.46
N HIS A 145 -2.46 -10.05 -9.19
CA HIS A 145 -1.32 -10.55 -8.41
C HIS A 145 -0.66 -11.76 -9.08
N THR A 146 -1.45 -12.72 -9.56
CA THR A 146 -0.96 -13.90 -10.27
C THR A 146 -0.19 -13.53 -11.53
N CYS A 147 -0.70 -12.58 -12.33
CA CYS A 147 -0.03 -12.12 -13.54
C CYS A 147 1.32 -11.44 -13.24
N PHE A 148 1.37 -10.51 -12.28
CA PHE A 148 2.62 -9.83 -11.95
C PHE A 148 3.64 -10.77 -11.31
N SER A 149 3.19 -11.75 -10.53
CA SER A 149 4.06 -12.79 -9.98
C SER A 149 4.57 -13.71 -11.08
N GLY A 150 3.70 -14.12 -12.03
CA GLY A 150 4.07 -14.90 -13.21
C GLY A 150 5.13 -14.19 -14.06
N ALA A 151 4.96 -12.90 -14.33
CA ALA A 151 5.97 -12.10 -15.03
C ALA A 151 7.36 -12.21 -14.37
N LEU A 152 7.41 -12.20 -13.03
CA LEU A 152 8.67 -12.26 -12.27
C LEU A 152 9.30 -13.66 -12.25
N THR A 153 8.55 -14.73 -12.56
CA THR A 153 9.13 -16.07 -12.70
C THR A 153 9.94 -16.21 -13.99
N HIS A 154 9.59 -15.46 -15.04
CA HIS A 154 10.29 -15.46 -16.33
C HIS A 154 11.47 -14.49 -16.32
N CYS A 155 11.26 -13.26 -15.86
CA CYS A 155 12.32 -12.26 -15.79
C CYS A 155 12.08 -11.27 -14.65
N LYS A 156 13.12 -11.08 -13.83
CA LYS A 156 13.11 -10.02 -12.81
C LYS A 156 13.14 -8.66 -13.51
N ASN A 157 12.08 -7.89 -13.36
CA ASN A 157 11.94 -6.59 -13.98
C ASN A 157 11.29 -5.56 -13.07
N LYS A 158 11.61 -4.30 -13.26
CA LYS A 158 11.19 -3.17 -12.46
C LYS A 158 9.66 -2.99 -12.47
N VAL A 159 9.02 -3.11 -13.64
CA VAL A 159 7.58 -2.84 -13.81
C VAL A 159 6.73 -3.85 -13.06
N SER A 160 7.04 -5.15 -13.17
CA SER A 160 6.33 -6.19 -12.44
C SER A 160 6.50 -6.04 -10.92
N LEU A 161 7.69 -5.67 -10.43
CA LEU A 161 7.95 -5.40 -9.02
C LEU A 161 7.12 -4.21 -8.51
N GLN A 162 7.03 -3.12 -9.28
CA GLN A 162 6.21 -1.96 -8.99
C GLN A 162 4.73 -2.33 -8.88
N ASN A 163 4.21 -3.00 -9.90
CA ASN A 163 2.80 -3.39 -9.98
C ASN A 163 2.44 -4.40 -8.89
N LEU A 164 3.30 -5.39 -8.64
CA LEU A 164 3.11 -6.35 -7.55
C LEU A 164 3.08 -5.66 -6.18
N SER A 165 3.96 -4.68 -5.93
CA SER A 165 3.92 -3.87 -4.71
C SER A 165 2.58 -3.15 -4.54
N MET A 166 2.00 -2.61 -5.61
CA MET A 166 0.73 -1.89 -5.56
C MET A 166 -0.45 -2.84 -5.29
N VAL A 167 -0.47 -3.99 -5.93
CA VAL A 167 -1.54 -5.00 -5.81
C VAL A 167 -1.53 -5.68 -4.44
N LEU A 168 -0.37 -6.01 -3.89
CA LEU A 168 -0.23 -6.61 -2.55
C LEU A 168 -0.95 -5.80 -1.45
N ARG A 169 -0.97 -4.47 -1.55
CA ARG A 169 -1.66 -3.60 -0.59
C ARG A 169 -3.19 -3.61 -0.74
N GLN A 170 -3.70 -4.14 -1.85
CA GLN A 170 -5.13 -4.19 -2.16
C GLN A 170 -5.72 -5.60 -2.05
N LEU A 171 -4.88 -6.62 -1.86
CA LEU A 171 -5.33 -7.99 -1.64
C LEU A 171 -6.23 -8.03 -0.41
N ARG A 172 -7.44 -8.51 -0.61
CA ARG A 172 -8.40 -8.76 0.48
C ARG A 172 -8.03 -10.05 1.17
N THR A 173 -7.94 -10.01 2.49
CA THR A 173 -7.69 -11.16 3.35
C THR A 173 -8.62 -11.10 4.53
N ASP A 174 -9.00 -12.27 5.03
CA ASP A 174 -9.85 -12.39 6.21
C ASP A 174 -9.07 -12.21 7.53
N SER A 175 -7.74 -12.24 7.46
CA SER A 175 -6.84 -12.11 8.61
C SER A 175 -6.06 -10.81 8.59
N GLY A 176 -6.07 -10.06 9.70
CA GLY A 176 -5.26 -8.85 9.88
C GLY A 176 -3.75 -9.11 9.79
N ASP A 177 -3.31 -10.28 10.25
CA ASP A 177 -1.90 -10.70 10.19
C ASP A 177 -1.45 -10.98 8.76
N GLU A 178 -2.33 -11.54 7.94
CA GLU A 178 -2.07 -11.78 6.53
C GLU A 178 -2.02 -10.46 5.76
N HIS A 179 -2.94 -9.53 6.03
CA HIS A 179 -2.87 -8.20 5.46
C HIS A 179 -1.57 -7.48 5.82
N SER A 180 -1.15 -7.58 7.09
CA SER A 180 0.13 -7.00 7.54
C SER A 180 1.34 -7.62 6.81
N ARG A 181 1.32 -8.93 6.56
CA ARG A 181 2.34 -9.61 5.74
C ARG A 181 2.35 -9.10 4.31
N HIS A 182 1.20 -8.96 3.66
CA HIS A 182 1.09 -8.41 2.31
C HIS A 182 1.62 -6.98 2.21
N VAL A 183 1.35 -6.13 3.22
CA VAL A 183 1.89 -4.76 3.26
C VAL A 183 3.42 -4.77 3.44
N MET A 184 3.97 -5.67 4.27
CA MET A 184 5.43 -5.82 4.39
C MET A 184 6.06 -6.34 3.10
N ASP A 185 5.43 -7.31 2.44
CA ASP A 185 5.87 -7.81 1.13
C ASP A 185 5.80 -6.73 0.05
N SER A 186 4.78 -5.86 0.08
CA SER A 186 4.70 -4.68 -0.79
C SER A 186 5.94 -3.78 -0.63
N VAL A 187 6.36 -3.50 0.60
CA VAL A 187 7.59 -2.72 0.85
C VAL A 187 8.82 -3.44 0.29
N ARG A 188 8.90 -4.77 0.45
CA ARG A 188 10.00 -5.58 -0.09
C ARG A 188 10.08 -5.49 -1.62
N GLN A 189 8.96 -5.65 -2.33
CA GLN A 189 8.92 -5.54 -3.79
C GLN A 189 9.29 -4.13 -4.27
N ALA A 190 8.74 -3.10 -3.63
CA ALA A 190 9.09 -1.72 -3.97
C ALA A 190 10.58 -1.40 -3.75
N LYS A 191 11.21 -1.92 -2.69
CA LYS A 191 12.66 -1.80 -2.48
C LYS A 191 13.46 -2.46 -3.61
N LEU A 192 13.05 -3.65 -4.05
CA LEU A 192 13.69 -4.33 -5.17
C LEU A 192 13.58 -3.54 -6.47
N ALA A 193 12.42 -2.90 -6.73
CA ALA A 193 12.25 -2.03 -7.89
C ALA A 193 13.20 -0.82 -7.86
N VAL A 194 13.34 -0.16 -6.70
CA VAL A 194 14.31 0.93 -6.50
C VAL A 194 15.76 0.46 -6.69
N GLN A 195 16.09 -0.74 -6.20
CA GLN A 195 17.45 -1.30 -6.37
C GLN A 195 17.80 -1.59 -7.82
N MET A 196 16.81 -1.90 -8.68
CA MET A 196 17.02 -2.08 -10.11
C MET A 196 17.31 -0.78 -10.86
N ASP A 197 16.70 0.31 -10.40
CA ASP A 197 16.87 1.63 -11.00
C ASP A 197 16.65 2.73 -9.95
N VAL A 198 17.73 3.23 -9.41
CA VAL A 198 17.71 4.28 -8.36
C VAL A 198 17.35 5.67 -8.90
N LEU A 199 17.35 5.85 -10.23
CA LEU A 199 16.98 7.10 -10.89
C LEU A 199 15.50 7.12 -11.29
N ASP A 200 14.77 6.02 -11.11
CA ASP A 200 13.36 5.94 -11.44
C ASP A 200 12.48 6.52 -10.29
N GLY A 201 11.99 7.74 -10.47
CA GLY A 201 11.14 8.42 -9.51
C GLY A 201 9.84 7.67 -9.20
N ARG A 202 9.30 6.91 -10.17
CA ARG A 202 8.10 6.08 -9.97
C ARG A 202 8.35 4.98 -8.93
N SER A 203 9.50 4.31 -8.97
CA SER A 203 9.88 3.29 -7.97
C SER A 203 9.96 3.89 -6.57
N TRP A 204 10.56 5.08 -6.42
CA TRP A 204 10.60 5.78 -5.14
C TRP A 204 9.23 6.22 -4.63
N TYR A 205 8.36 6.70 -5.54
CA TYR A 205 6.98 7.03 -5.20
C TYR A 205 6.20 5.81 -4.69
N ILE A 206 6.31 4.68 -5.38
CA ILE A 206 5.65 3.42 -4.97
C ILE A 206 6.20 2.94 -3.63
N LEU A 207 7.50 3.06 -3.38
CA LEU A 207 8.11 2.74 -2.09
C LEU A 207 7.58 3.66 -0.98
N GLY A 208 7.43 4.95 -1.25
CA GLY A 208 6.81 5.90 -0.34
C GLY A 208 5.38 5.50 0.04
N ASN A 209 4.57 5.12 -0.94
CA ASN A 209 3.21 4.63 -0.73
C ASN A 209 3.17 3.31 0.06
N ALA A 210 4.11 2.40 -0.19
CA ALA A 210 4.22 1.15 0.54
C ALA A 210 4.58 1.38 2.03
N TYR A 211 5.52 2.27 2.31
CA TYR A 211 5.83 2.69 3.68
C TYR A 211 4.67 3.43 4.36
N LEU A 212 3.94 4.27 3.61
CA LEU A 212 2.78 4.96 4.16
C LEU A 212 1.68 3.97 4.54
N SER A 213 1.44 2.95 3.71
CA SER A 213 0.51 1.86 4.03
C SER A 213 0.97 1.07 5.24
N LEU A 214 2.27 0.75 5.35
CA LEU A 214 2.84 0.07 6.50
C LEU A 214 2.69 0.93 7.79
N TYR A 215 2.92 2.23 7.70
CA TYR A 215 2.71 3.17 8.80
C TYR A 215 1.30 3.09 9.38
N PHE A 216 0.26 3.06 8.52
CA PHE A 216 -1.12 2.96 8.98
C PHE A 216 -1.48 1.58 9.54
N ASN A 217 -0.80 0.52 9.09
CA ASN A 217 -1.06 -0.85 9.54
C ASN A 217 -0.29 -1.25 10.81
N THR A 218 0.80 -0.55 11.16
CA THR A 218 1.70 -0.92 12.26
C THR A 218 1.67 0.06 13.44
N GLY A 219 0.48 0.57 13.81
CA GLY A 219 0.32 1.45 14.96
C GLY A 219 0.97 2.83 14.81
N GLN A 220 1.15 3.30 13.58
CA GLN A 220 1.62 4.64 13.23
C GLN A 220 3.05 4.97 13.74
N ASN A 221 3.98 4.02 13.64
CA ASN A 221 5.38 4.20 14.02
C ASN A 221 6.05 5.36 13.26
N PRO A 222 6.54 6.42 13.94
CA PRO A 222 7.12 7.60 13.31
C PRO A 222 8.33 7.31 12.41
N LYS A 223 9.13 6.27 12.71
CA LYS A 223 10.27 5.86 11.88
C LYS A 223 9.82 5.42 10.48
N ILE A 224 8.69 4.71 10.39
CA ILE A 224 8.14 4.27 9.10
C ILE A 224 7.62 5.47 8.30
N SER A 225 6.92 6.41 8.96
CA SER A 225 6.50 7.67 8.33
C SER A 225 7.69 8.46 7.78
N GLN A 226 8.80 8.52 8.53
CA GLN A 226 10.01 9.20 8.06
C GLN A 226 10.62 8.50 6.83
N GLN A 227 10.59 7.17 6.76
CA GLN A 227 11.01 6.41 5.57
C GLN A 227 10.13 6.73 4.35
N ALA A 228 8.80 6.83 4.54
CA ALA A 228 7.89 7.25 3.47
C ALA A 228 8.23 8.65 2.94
N LEU A 229 8.43 9.63 3.85
CA LEU A 229 8.79 11.00 3.49
C LEU A 229 10.13 11.07 2.75
N SER A 230 11.12 10.28 3.19
CA SER A 230 12.43 10.20 2.51
C SER A 230 12.29 9.63 1.11
N ALA A 231 11.46 8.58 0.91
CA ALA A 231 11.21 8.00 -0.40
C ALA A 231 10.52 9.00 -1.36
N TYR A 232 9.52 9.75 -0.89
CA TYR A 232 8.89 10.81 -1.70
C TYR A 232 9.86 11.92 -2.06
N ALA A 233 10.74 12.34 -1.13
CA ALA A 233 11.76 13.34 -1.42
C ALA A 233 12.78 12.86 -2.46
N GLN A 234 13.13 11.57 -2.46
CA GLN A 234 13.97 10.98 -3.50
C GLN A 234 13.25 10.93 -4.85
N ALA A 235 11.96 10.56 -4.89
CA ALA A 235 11.17 10.58 -6.12
C ALA A 235 11.20 11.96 -6.79
N GLU A 236 10.96 13.04 -6.03
CA GLU A 236 11.03 14.42 -6.53
C GLU A 236 12.42 14.81 -7.04
N LYS A 237 13.47 14.33 -6.35
CA LYS A 237 14.84 14.69 -6.67
C LYS A 237 15.33 14.05 -7.97
N VAL A 238 14.98 12.79 -8.21
CA VAL A 238 15.54 12.00 -9.33
C VAL A 238 14.73 12.11 -10.62
N ASP A 239 13.44 12.46 -10.52
CA ASP A 239 12.55 12.50 -11.70
C ASP A 239 11.61 13.71 -11.66
N ARG A 240 11.72 14.58 -12.67
CA ARG A 240 10.83 15.73 -12.85
C ARG A 240 9.36 15.32 -13.06
N LYS A 241 9.11 14.19 -13.73
CA LYS A 241 7.73 13.69 -13.94
C LYS A 241 7.11 13.26 -12.61
N ALA A 242 7.89 12.62 -11.72
CA ALA A 242 7.44 12.31 -10.37
C ALA A 242 7.14 13.58 -9.55
N SER A 243 7.93 14.65 -9.74
CA SER A 243 7.71 15.93 -9.04
C SER A 243 6.43 16.65 -9.45
N SER A 244 5.89 16.38 -10.63
CA SER A 244 4.61 16.95 -11.08
C SER A 244 3.38 16.10 -10.69
N ASN A 245 3.58 14.95 -10.03
CA ASN A 245 2.49 14.07 -9.62
C ASN A 245 1.74 14.63 -8.40
N PRO A 246 0.45 15.03 -8.52
CA PRO A 246 -0.32 15.59 -7.42
C PRO A 246 -0.51 14.61 -6.26
N ASP A 247 -0.62 13.30 -6.54
CA ASP A 247 -0.79 12.28 -5.51
C ASP A 247 0.47 12.11 -4.65
N LEU A 248 1.66 12.31 -5.23
CA LEU A 248 2.91 12.32 -4.48
C LEU A 248 2.88 13.44 -3.43
N HIS A 249 2.48 14.64 -3.84
CA HIS A 249 2.42 15.80 -2.95
C HIS A 249 1.35 15.63 -1.88
N LEU A 250 0.17 15.11 -2.23
CA LEU A 250 -0.92 14.83 -1.29
C LEU A 250 -0.50 13.79 -0.25
N ASN A 251 0.08 12.68 -0.68
CA ASN A 251 0.53 11.60 0.21
C ASN A 251 1.67 12.07 1.12
N ARG A 252 2.63 12.85 0.57
CA ARG A 252 3.70 13.46 1.34
C ARG A 252 3.17 14.48 2.36
N ALA A 253 2.21 15.32 1.98
CA ALA A 253 1.57 16.27 2.90
C ALA A 253 0.85 15.53 4.03
N THR A 254 0.09 14.49 3.72
CA THR A 254 -0.58 13.63 4.71
C THR A 254 0.42 13.04 5.71
N GLY A 255 1.53 12.48 5.23
CA GLY A 255 2.60 11.96 6.08
C GLY A 255 3.25 13.04 6.93
N LYS A 256 3.57 14.21 6.36
CA LYS A 256 4.17 15.35 7.08
C LYS A 256 3.27 15.91 8.17
N VAL A 257 2.01 16.17 7.85
CA VAL A 257 1.06 16.78 8.80
C VAL A 257 0.86 15.87 10.00
N LYS A 258 0.59 14.58 9.76
CA LYS A 258 0.40 13.60 10.83
C LYS A 258 1.67 13.40 11.66
N ASN A 259 2.82 13.25 11.01
CA ASN A 259 4.09 13.07 11.73
C ASN A 259 4.46 14.31 12.53
N LYS A 260 4.41 15.52 11.94
CA LYS A 260 4.73 16.78 12.64
C LYS A 260 3.81 17.01 13.84
N LYS A 261 2.50 16.78 13.66
CA LYS A 261 1.51 16.92 14.74
C LYS A 261 1.78 15.90 15.85
N LEU A 262 1.98 14.64 15.52
CA LEU A 262 2.28 13.58 16.49
C LEU A 262 3.60 13.85 17.20
N GLN A 263 4.68 14.17 16.48
CA GLN A 263 5.99 14.48 17.06
C GLN A 263 5.92 15.72 17.95
N GLY A 264 5.18 16.76 17.55
CA GLY A 264 4.95 17.94 18.37
C GLY A 264 4.20 17.61 19.67
N MET A 265 3.19 16.72 19.59
CA MET A 265 2.45 16.25 20.76
C MET A 265 3.37 15.44 21.70
N LEU A 266 4.13 14.47 21.17
CA LEU A 266 5.05 13.64 21.96
C LEU A 266 6.19 14.48 22.56
N GLY A 267 6.76 15.42 21.81
CA GLY A 267 7.79 16.35 22.29
C GLY A 267 7.32 17.30 23.41
N SER A 268 6.00 17.41 23.61
CA SER A 268 5.42 18.16 24.72
C SER A 268 5.25 17.34 26.00
N LEU A 269 5.50 16.02 25.98
CA LEU A 269 5.50 15.18 27.18
C LEU A 269 6.62 15.64 28.14
N ARG A 270 6.26 15.77 29.40
CA ARG A 270 7.20 16.18 30.46
C ARG A 270 7.02 15.31 31.69
N PRO A 271 8.06 15.11 32.53
CA PRO A 271 7.94 14.37 33.80
C PRO A 271 6.85 14.91 34.71
N ALA A 272 6.59 16.23 34.67
CA ALA A 272 5.50 16.84 35.45
C ALA A 272 4.11 16.30 35.12
N HIS A 273 3.91 15.74 33.93
CA HIS A 273 2.64 15.13 33.54
C HIS A 273 2.37 13.79 34.25
N LEU A 274 3.36 13.19 34.89
CA LEU A 274 3.17 12.04 35.80
C LEU A 274 2.41 12.42 37.09
N GLY A 275 2.42 13.71 37.47
CA GLY A 275 1.79 14.17 38.70
C GLY A 275 2.24 13.38 39.94
N PRO A 276 1.33 12.85 40.75
CA PRO A 276 1.67 12.05 41.94
C PRO A 276 2.48 10.79 41.62
N CYS A 277 2.35 10.22 40.41
CA CYS A 277 3.05 9.01 40.00
C CYS A 277 4.56 9.23 39.86
N GLY A 278 5.00 10.45 39.51
CA GLY A 278 6.41 10.76 39.24
C GLY A 278 7.23 11.15 40.46
N ASN A 279 6.62 11.39 41.62
CA ASN A 279 7.30 11.92 42.82
C ASN A 279 7.14 11.02 44.07
N GLY A 280 6.80 9.75 43.88
CA GLY A 280 6.63 8.77 44.97
C GLY A 280 5.42 9.06 45.90
N ARG A 281 4.46 9.87 45.46
CA ARG A 281 3.22 10.16 46.24
C ARG A 281 2.02 9.32 45.80
N TYR A 282 2.24 8.42 44.85
CA TYR A 282 1.19 7.49 44.40
C TYR A 282 0.85 6.51 45.55
N GLN A 283 -0.43 6.32 45.81
CA GLN A 283 -0.95 5.30 46.71
C GLN A 283 -1.67 4.26 45.88
N SER A 284 -1.27 3.00 46.04
CA SER A 284 -1.95 1.87 45.41
C SER A 284 -3.37 1.68 45.95
N ALA A 285 -4.15 0.82 45.31
CA ALA A 285 -5.49 0.47 45.80
C ALA A 285 -5.50 -0.09 47.26
N SER A 286 -4.36 -0.61 47.74
CA SER A 286 -4.17 -1.06 49.12
C SER A 286 -3.79 0.08 50.10
N GLY A 287 -3.70 1.34 49.61
CA GLY A 287 -3.32 2.50 50.44
C GLY A 287 -1.84 2.63 50.73
N GLN A 288 -1.01 1.73 50.21
CA GLN A 288 0.47 1.81 50.36
C GLN A 288 1.08 2.81 49.36
N LYS A 289 2.06 3.57 49.85
CA LYS A 289 2.87 4.41 48.97
C LYS A 289 3.82 3.52 48.12
N VAL A 290 3.71 3.61 46.82
CA VAL A 290 4.51 2.83 45.87
C VAL A 290 5.29 3.79 44.97
N THR A 291 6.55 3.49 44.76
CA THR A 291 7.35 4.16 43.72
C THR A 291 7.11 3.46 42.41
N LEU A 292 6.63 4.22 41.42
CA LEU A 292 6.33 3.69 40.09
C LEU A 292 7.50 3.94 39.12
N GLU A 293 7.80 2.94 38.32
CA GLU A 293 8.76 3.01 37.22
C GLU A 293 8.05 3.37 35.92
N LEU A 294 8.54 4.42 35.24
CA LEU A 294 8.03 4.77 33.91
C LEU A 294 8.43 3.71 32.88
N LYS A 295 7.45 3.03 32.31
CA LYS A 295 7.64 2.03 31.26
C LYS A 295 6.97 2.45 29.96
N PRO A 296 7.56 2.14 28.79
CA PRO A 296 6.89 2.34 27.52
C PRO A 296 5.73 1.33 27.37
N LEU A 297 4.72 1.72 26.56
CA LEU A 297 3.57 0.85 26.26
C LEU A 297 4.00 -0.50 25.67
N SER A 298 5.08 -0.52 24.89
CA SER A 298 5.66 -1.72 24.29
C SER A 298 6.23 -2.73 25.29
N ALA A 299 6.57 -2.30 26.50
CA ALA A 299 7.16 -3.15 27.56
C ALA A 299 6.11 -3.73 28.51
N LEU A 300 4.82 -3.40 28.33
CA LEU A 300 3.75 -3.92 29.17
C LEU A 300 3.52 -5.42 28.93
N GLN A 301 3.25 -6.14 30.01
CA GLN A 301 2.86 -7.55 29.97
C GLN A 301 1.33 -7.70 30.14
N PRO A 302 0.72 -8.74 29.57
CA PRO A 302 -0.70 -9.02 29.77
C PRO A 302 -1.04 -9.11 31.27
N GLY A 303 -2.14 -8.45 31.68
CA GLY A 303 -2.56 -8.32 33.07
C GLY A 303 -2.12 -7.00 33.71
N VAL A 304 -2.10 -6.96 35.03
CA VAL A 304 -1.73 -5.76 35.81
C VAL A 304 -0.21 -5.66 35.92
N ASN A 305 0.33 -4.50 35.55
CA ASN A 305 1.77 -4.21 35.60
C ASN A 305 2.09 -3.42 36.89
N ASN A 306 2.16 -4.16 38.01
CA ASN A 306 2.42 -3.59 39.32
C ASN A 306 3.75 -2.81 39.37
N GLY A 307 3.75 -1.67 40.05
CA GLY A 307 4.93 -0.80 40.18
C GLY A 307 5.33 -0.07 38.89
N ALA A 308 4.56 -0.20 37.81
CA ALA A 308 4.80 0.53 36.57
C ALA A 308 3.85 1.71 36.41
N VAL A 309 4.27 2.72 35.64
CA VAL A 309 3.40 3.79 35.12
C VAL A 309 3.70 3.99 33.65
N VAL A 310 2.67 4.19 32.85
CA VAL A 310 2.83 4.64 31.45
C VAL A 310 2.42 6.10 31.32
N LEU A 311 3.06 6.82 30.42
CA LEU A 311 2.76 8.22 30.11
C LEU A 311 2.70 8.40 28.60
N GLY A 312 1.59 8.92 28.11
CA GLY A 312 1.41 9.12 26.66
C GLY A 312 0.53 10.33 26.35
N LYS A 313 0.35 10.53 25.04
CA LYS A 313 -0.56 11.54 24.47
C LYS A 313 -1.81 10.90 23.91
N VAL A 314 -2.94 11.53 24.13
CA VAL A 314 -4.22 11.16 23.50
C VAL A 314 -4.20 11.56 22.03
N VAL A 315 -4.40 10.60 21.12
CA VAL A 315 -4.34 10.83 19.66
C VAL A 315 -5.71 10.74 18.98
N PHE A 316 -6.65 10.03 19.59
CA PHE A 316 -8.06 10.00 19.19
C PHE A 316 -8.95 9.64 20.38
N SER A 317 -10.24 9.92 20.29
CA SER A 317 -11.26 9.40 21.19
C SER A 317 -12.43 8.82 20.37
N LEU A 318 -13.02 7.75 20.87
CA LEU A 318 -14.20 7.13 20.28
C LEU A 318 -15.43 7.57 21.07
N THR A 319 -16.39 8.15 20.39
CA THR A 319 -17.70 8.48 20.96
C THR A 319 -18.68 7.38 20.52
N THR A 320 -19.18 6.61 21.47
CA THR A 320 -20.25 5.63 21.25
C THR A 320 -21.56 6.18 21.83
N GLU A 321 -22.69 5.71 21.32
CA GLU A 321 -24.02 6.13 21.82
C GLU A 321 -24.17 5.80 23.31
N GLU A 322 -23.66 4.66 23.75
CA GLU A 322 -23.71 4.22 25.14
C GLU A 322 -22.64 4.85 26.05
N LYS A 323 -21.65 5.56 25.47
CA LYS A 323 -20.54 6.25 26.16
C LYS A 323 -19.71 5.41 27.16
N VAL A 324 -19.98 4.14 27.32
CA VAL A 324 -19.26 3.22 28.24
C VAL A 324 -18.83 1.97 27.50
N PRO A 325 -17.53 1.61 27.52
CA PRO A 325 -16.41 2.39 28.09
C PRO A 325 -16.06 3.62 27.26
N PHE A 326 -15.61 4.70 27.88
CA PHE A 326 -14.97 5.79 27.15
C PHE A 326 -13.63 5.30 26.63
N THR A 327 -13.46 5.32 25.32
CA THR A 327 -12.27 4.76 24.68
C THR A 327 -11.47 5.84 23.97
N PHE A 328 -10.17 5.87 24.21
CA PHE A 328 -9.24 6.76 23.50
C PHE A 328 -7.94 6.05 23.15
N GLY A 329 -7.24 6.56 22.14
CA GLY A 329 -5.91 6.07 21.74
C GLY A 329 -4.82 6.82 22.50
N LEU A 330 -3.91 6.09 23.13
CA LEU A 330 -2.73 6.59 23.83
C LEU A 330 -1.46 6.19 23.08
N VAL A 331 -0.57 7.16 22.84
CA VAL A 331 0.74 6.95 22.21
C VAL A 331 1.82 7.53 23.11
N ASP A 332 2.88 6.76 23.32
CA ASP A 332 4.07 7.19 24.05
C ASP A 332 5.24 7.56 23.12
N SER A 333 6.43 7.80 23.67
CA SER A 333 7.64 8.14 22.94
C SER A 333 8.13 7.03 22.00
N ASP A 334 7.78 5.77 22.26
CA ASP A 334 8.22 4.59 21.47
C ASP A 334 7.33 4.33 20.27
N GLY A 335 6.13 4.93 20.22
CA GLY A 335 5.29 5.01 19.06
C GLY A 335 4.14 4.02 18.92
N PRO A 336 4.00 2.91 19.70
CA PRO A 336 2.80 2.09 19.60
C PRO A 336 1.57 2.86 20.11
N CYS A 337 0.41 2.65 19.45
CA CYS A 337 -0.86 3.20 19.88
C CYS A 337 -1.68 2.10 20.55
N TYR A 338 -2.02 2.28 21.82
CA TYR A 338 -2.89 1.37 22.56
C TYR A 338 -4.25 2.02 22.83
N ALA A 339 -5.31 1.24 22.73
CA ALA A 339 -6.61 1.69 23.18
C ALA A 339 -6.66 1.72 24.70
N VAL A 340 -7.15 2.81 25.28
CA VAL A 340 -7.42 2.91 26.73
C VAL A 340 -8.93 2.92 26.91
N MET A 341 -9.45 1.98 27.67
CA MET A 341 -10.88 1.79 27.95
C MET A 341 -11.15 2.14 29.41
N VAL A 342 -11.90 3.23 29.64
CA VAL A 342 -12.22 3.76 30.98
C VAL A 342 -13.65 3.46 31.32
N TYR A 343 -13.85 2.89 32.49
CA TYR A 343 -15.17 2.51 33.07
C TYR A 343 -15.54 3.39 34.26
N ASN A 344 -16.74 3.26 34.77
CA ASN A 344 -17.25 3.95 35.96
C ASN A 344 -17.03 5.47 35.97
N MET A 345 -17.19 6.10 34.83
CA MET A 345 -17.07 7.54 34.67
C MET A 345 -18.44 8.23 34.58
N VAL A 346 -18.54 9.50 34.94
CA VAL A 346 -19.70 10.33 34.62
C VAL A 346 -19.82 10.59 33.17
N GLN A 347 -21.03 10.81 32.64
CA GLN A 347 -21.26 11.03 31.18
C GLN A 347 -20.55 12.25 30.61
N SER A 348 -20.24 13.24 31.42
CA SER A 348 -19.53 14.46 31.03
C SER A 348 -18.00 14.32 31.06
N TRP A 349 -17.46 13.21 31.59
CA TRP A 349 -16.02 12.98 31.67
C TRP A 349 -15.43 12.57 30.32
N GLY A 350 -14.23 13.01 30.06
CA GLY A 350 -13.47 12.61 28.88
C GLY A 350 -12.12 13.30 28.84
N VAL A 351 -11.31 12.88 27.88
CA VAL A 351 -10.00 13.48 27.57
C VAL A 351 -10.01 14.01 26.14
N LEU A 352 -9.25 15.06 25.90
CA LEU A 352 -9.12 15.70 24.58
C LEU A 352 -7.89 15.20 23.83
N ILE A 353 -7.95 15.23 22.51
CA ILE A 353 -6.78 14.96 21.66
C ILE A 353 -5.67 15.96 22.02
N GLY A 354 -4.48 15.45 22.35
CA GLY A 354 -3.34 16.23 22.81
C GLY A 354 -3.14 16.24 24.32
N ASP A 355 -4.12 15.81 25.11
CA ASP A 355 -3.92 15.65 26.56
C ASP A 355 -2.81 14.63 26.84
N SER A 356 -2.07 14.89 27.93
CA SER A 356 -1.12 13.94 28.50
C SER A 356 -1.85 13.08 29.53
N VAL A 357 -1.76 11.77 29.40
CA VAL A 357 -2.38 10.84 30.35
C VAL A 357 -1.32 9.90 30.92
N ALA A 358 -1.23 9.88 32.27
CA ALA A 358 -0.45 8.87 32.98
C ALA A 358 -1.40 7.83 33.60
N ILE A 359 -1.05 6.55 33.44
CA ILE A 359 -1.79 5.42 33.95
C ILE A 359 -0.88 4.59 34.86
N PRO A 360 -1.06 4.67 36.17
CA PRO A 360 -0.32 3.83 37.12
C PRO A 360 -0.86 2.38 37.07
N GLU A 361 0.03 1.43 37.29
CA GLU A 361 -0.25 -0.01 37.32
C GLU A 361 -1.17 -0.48 36.19
N PRO A 362 -0.81 -0.18 34.91
CA PRO A 362 -1.70 -0.39 33.77
C PRO A 362 -2.05 -1.87 33.60
N ASN A 363 -3.35 -2.14 33.39
CA ASN A 363 -3.88 -3.48 33.16
C ASN A 363 -4.02 -3.72 31.63
N LEU A 364 -3.04 -4.41 31.05
CA LEU A 364 -3.03 -4.73 29.63
C LEU A 364 -3.92 -5.92 29.31
N ARG A 365 -4.78 -5.75 28.33
CA ARG A 365 -5.67 -6.79 27.79
C ARG A 365 -5.36 -7.01 26.31
N LEU A 366 -5.23 -8.28 25.94
CA LEU A 366 -5.13 -8.71 24.55
C LEU A 366 -6.52 -9.11 24.06
N HIS A 367 -6.92 -8.58 22.93
CA HIS A 367 -8.23 -8.87 22.34
C HIS A 367 -8.03 -9.60 21.02
N GLN A 368 -8.80 -10.67 20.86
CA GLN A 368 -8.99 -11.38 19.60
C GLN A 368 -10.49 -11.44 19.37
N ILE A 369 -10.99 -10.66 18.42
CA ILE A 369 -12.41 -10.58 18.12
C ILE A 369 -12.63 -10.85 16.63
N ARG A 370 -13.73 -11.55 16.35
CA ARG A 370 -14.20 -11.77 15.00
C ARG A 370 -15.41 -10.89 14.72
N HIS A 371 -15.32 -10.02 13.71
CA HIS A 371 -16.43 -9.16 13.31
C HIS A 371 -16.58 -9.18 11.78
N LYS A 372 -17.80 -9.47 11.30
CA LYS A 372 -18.12 -9.57 9.86
C LYS A 372 -17.16 -10.49 9.10
N GLY A 373 -16.83 -11.65 9.68
CA GLY A 373 -15.91 -12.63 9.07
C GLY A 373 -14.42 -12.28 9.16
N LYS A 374 -14.06 -11.15 9.75
CA LYS A 374 -12.67 -10.68 9.87
C LYS A 374 -12.19 -10.78 11.32
N ASP A 375 -10.99 -11.36 11.53
CA ASP A 375 -10.35 -11.44 12.83
C ASP A 375 -9.54 -10.17 13.09
N TYR A 376 -9.72 -9.62 14.31
CA TYR A 376 -9.01 -8.44 14.80
C TYR A 376 -8.25 -8.83 16.07
N SER A 377 -6.95 -8.47 16.10
CA SER A 377 -6.10 -8.61 17.26
C SER A 377 -5.56 -7.24 17.64
N PHE A 378 -5.80 -6.82 18.88
CA PHE A 378 -5.30 -5.55 19.38
C PHE A 378 -5.11 -5.58 20.89
N SER A 379 -4.27 -4.66 21.38
CA SER A 379 -4.01 -4.48 22.82
C SER A 379 -4.78 -3.28 23.34
N SER A 380 -5.35 -3.41 24.53
CA SER A 380 -5.94 -2.29 25.26
C SER A 380 -5.47 -2.23 26.70
N VAL A 381 -5.45 -1.01 27.27
CA VAL A 381 -5.27 -0.79 28.69
C VAL A 381 -6.64 -0.56 29.32
N ARG A 382 -7.04 -1.45 30.22
CA ARG A 382 -8.30 -1.33 30.97
C ARG A 382 -8.09 -0.47 32.20
N VAL A 383 -8.95 0.52 32.37
CA VAL A 383 -8.98 1.44 33.52
C VAL A 383 -10.37 1.36 34.20
N GLU A 384 -10.43 0.85 35.41
CA GLU A 384 -11.68 0.57 36.08
C GLU A 384 -12.44 1.86 36.49
N THR A 385 -11.73 2.95 36.73
CA THR A 385 -12.31 4.23 37.10
C THR A 385 -11.40 5.38 36.70
N PRO A 386 -11.93 6.56 36.33
CA PRO A 386 -11.12 7.75 36.03
C PRO A 386 -10.18 8.15 37.17
N LEU A 387 -10.50 7.81 38.41
CA LEU A 387 -9.67 8.13 39.59
C LEU A 387 -8.25 7.57 39.52
N LEU A 388 -8.05 6.51 38.72
CA LEU A 388 -6.72 5.92 38.45
C LEU A 388 -5.88 6.74 37.46
N LEU A 389 -6.46 7.77 36.86
CA LEU A 389 -5.80 8.53 35.81
C LEU A 389 -5.22 9.85 36.31
N VAL A 390 -4.08 10.22 35.73
CA VAL A 390 -3.53 11.57 35.86
C VAL A 390 -3.58 12.22 34.47
N VAL A 391 -4.40 13.26 34.33
CA VAL A 391 -4.59 13.99 33.08
C VAL A 391 -3.88 15.34 33.17
N ASN A 392 -2.97 15.63 32.26
CA ASN A 392 -2.16 16.84 32.24
C ASN A 392 -1.46 17.14 33.59
N GLY A 393 -0.99 16.07 34.26
CA GLY A 393 -0.32 16.16 35.57
C GLY A 393 -1.25 16.29 36.77
N LYS A 394 -2.58 16.30 36.56
CA LYS A 394 -3.58 16.42 37.63
C LYS A 394 -4.31 15.09 37.83
N PRO A 395 -4.33 14.53 39.06
CA PRO A 395 -5.12 13.35 39.37
C PRO A 395 -6.62 13.68 39.21
N GLN A 396 -7.39 12.69 38.81
CA GLN A 396 -8.84 12.82 38.65
C GLN A 396 -9.54 12.73 39.99
N GLY A 397 -10.49 13.63 40.22
CA GLY A 397 -11.25 13.69 41.46
C GLY A 397 -12.53 12.84 41.45
N SER A 398 -13.16 12.69 42.60
CA SER A 398 -14.41 11.91 42.77
C SER A 398 -15.56 12.39 41.87
N SER A 399 -15.55 13.66 41.45
CA SER A 399 -16.54 14.19 40.51
C SER A 399 -16.44 13.58 39.10
N SER A 400 -15.33 12.90 38.79
CA SER A 400 -15.11 12.19 37.50
C SER A 400 -15.72 10.79 37.50
N GLN A 401 -16.04 10.23 38.65
CA GLN A 401 -16.56 8.88 38.78
C GLN A 401 -18.11 8.88 38.84
N ALA A 402 -18.73 7.89 38.16
CA ALA A 402 -20.16 7.71 38.24
C ALA A 402 -20.59 7.33 39.67
N ALA A 403 -21.69 7.93 40.16
CA ALA A 403 -22.28 7.54 41.42
C ALA A 403 -22.83 6.12 41.34
N ALA A 404 -22.65 5.34 42.38
CA ALA A 404 -23.26 4.01 42.48
C ALA A 404 -24.80 4.16 42.56
N THR A 405 -25.52 3.76 41.54
CA THR A 405 -26.97 3.68 41.52
C THR A 405 -27.38 2.28 41.95
N VAL A 406 -28.04 2.18 43.13
CA VAL A 406 -28.72 0.95 43.54
C VAL A 406 -30.06 0.94 42.82
N ALA A 407 -30.25 0.07 41.84
CA ALA A 407 -31.57 -0.16 41.26
C ALA A 407 -32.41 -0.92 42.28
N SER A 408 -33.31 -0.23 42.95
CA SER A 408 -34.39 -0.89 43.68
C SER A 408 -35.41 -1.42 42.67
N ARG A 409 -35.58 -2.73 42.56
CA ARG A 409 -36.74 -3.30 41.85
C ARG A 409 -38.00 -2.87 42.61
N PRO A 410 -39.01 -2.27 41.94
CA PRO A 410 -40.32 -2.15 42.55
C PRO A 410 -40.81 -3.57 42.86
N GLN A 411 -41.15 -3.83 44.13
CA GLN A 411 -41.93 -4.99 44.44
C GLN A 411 -43.30 -4.78 43.79
N CYS A 412 -43.62 -5.62 42.81
CA CYS A 412 -44.98 -5.75 42.34
C CYS A 412 -45.82 -6.33 43.48
N GLU A 413 -46.75 -5.54 44.05
CA GLU A 413 -47.88 -6.02 44.83
C GLU A 413 -48.91 -6.70 43.92
#